data_a391cdaeab34958d5fd3d06d1f0e699a
#
_entry.id   a391cdaeab34958d5fd3d06d1f0e699a
#
_cell.length_a   1.000
_cell.length_b   1.000
_cell.length_c   1.000
_cell.angle_alpha   90.00
_cell.angle_beta   90.00
_cell.angle_gamma   90.00
#
_symmetry.space_group_name_H-M   'P 1'
#
loop_
_entity.id
_entity.type
_entity.pdbx_description
1 polymer ?
#
loop_
_entity_poly.entity_id
_entity_poly.type
_entity_poly.pdbx_seq_one_letter_code
_entity_poly.pdbx_strand_id
1 'polypeptide(L)'
;MLKKIVKKEYPEFKITKKILDLISDLSNGDIRSALNILEMSVNLAQATKKDDEKLTLKENDIKEVVQKPLYYDKNGEEHYNIISAIHKSMRSSNANGAVYWVGRMLSAGEDPLYVARRLLRFASEDIGNADPQAVILANSVYESCQKLGMPECEVFLIQLAIYLSNAKKDNSAYMAELKVKEDIQTYGNLPVPLNIRNAESK
;
A
#
# COMPACT_ATOMS: atom_id res chain seq x y z
N MET A 1 24.77 -14.70 7.80
CA MET A 1 24.07 -15.16 6.58
C MET A 1 24.52 -14.34 5.37
N LEU A 2 24.38 -13.02 5.35
CA LEU A 2 24.80 -12.12 4.25
C LEU A 2 26.22 -12.37 3.74
N LYS A 3 27.19 -12.56 4.66
CA LYS A 3 28.60 -12.83 4.30
C LYS A 3 28.79 -14.08 3.43
N LYS A 4 27.96 -15.12 3.61
CA LYS A 4 28.01 -16.34 2.80
C LYS A 4 27.44 -16.09 1.41
N ILE A 5 26.36 -15.33 1.32
CA ILE A 5 25.70 -14.97 0.06
C ILE A 5 26.60 -14.08 -0.79
N VAL A 6 27.19 -13.04 -0.19
CA VAL A 6 28.12 -12.15 -0.89
C VAL A 6 29.30 -12.92 -1.51
N LYS A 7 29.89 -13.85 -0.77
CA LYS A 7 31.00 -14.66 -1.30
C LYS A 7 30.59 -15.58 -2.46
N LYS A 8 29.32 -16.00 -2.49
CA LYS A 8 28.81 -16.93 -3.52
C LYS A 8 28.31 -16.18 -4.74
N GLU A 9 27.52 -15.13 -4.57
CA GLU A 9 26.79 -14.46 -5.65
C GLU A 9 27.52 -13.22 -6.19
N TYR A 10 28.43 -12.60 -5.40
CA TYR A 10 29.16 -11.39 -5.77
C TYR A 10 30.68 -11.50 -5.46
N PRO A 11 31.36 -12.55 -5.95
CA PRO A 11 32.78 -12.79 -5.64
C PRO A 11 33.71 -11.68 -6.13
N GLU A 12 33.32 -10.97 -7.21
CA GLU A 12 34.03 -9.84 -7.80
C GLU A 12 33.97 -8.54 -6.98
N PHE A 13 33.01 -8.43 -6.06
CA PHE A 13 32.82 -7.25 -5.24
C PHE A 13 33.63 -7.28 -3.95
N LYS A 14 34.36 -6.20 -3.70
CA LYS A 14 34.94 -5.96 -2.38
C LYS A 14 33.91 -5.34 -1.44
N ILE A 15 33.27 -6.17 -0.62
CA ILE A 15 32.28 -5.74 0.38
C ILE A 15 32.88 -5.94 1.77
N THR A 16 33.06 -4.83 2.51
CA THR A 16 33.65 -4.86 3.85
C THR A 16 32.64 -5.33 4.90
N LYS A 17 33.16 -5.80 6.05
CA LYS A 17 32.30 -6.13 7.20
C LYS A 17 31.45 -4.95 7.63
N LYS A 18 31.99 -3.73 7.65
CA LYS A 18 31.27 -2.49 7.98
C LYS A 18 30.02 -2.26 7.09
N ILE A 19 30.14 -2.55 5.79
CA ILE A 19 29.00 -2.44 4.85
C ILE A 19 27.94 -3.50 5.13
N LEU A 20 28.34 -4.74 5.45
CA LEU A 20 27.38 -5.79 5.79
C LEU A 20 26.66 -5.53 7.12
N ASP A 21 27.34 -4.97 8.10
CA ASP A 21 26.77 -4.56 9.39
C ASP A 21 25.76 -3.41 9.14
N LEU A 22 26.11 -2.40 8.34
CA LEU A 22 25.22 -1.30 7.95
C LEU A 22 23.94 -1.79 7.26
N ILE A 23 24.05 -2.72 6.30
CA ILE A 23 22.89 -3.32 5.63
C ILE A 23 22.01 -4.08 6.66
N SER A 24 22.62 -4.81 7.58
CA SER A 24 21.91 -5.55 8.63
C SER A 24 21.12 -4.62 9.54
N ASP A 25 21.73 -3.50 9.96
CA ASP A 25 21.10 -2.50 10.82
C ASP A 25 19.92 -1.82 10.11
N LEU A 26 20.10 -1.43 8.84
CA LEU A 26 19.07 -0.78 8.02
C LEU A 26 17.90 -1.71 7.67
N SER A 27 18.11 -3.02 7.67
CA SER A 27 17.09 -4.04 7.43
C SER A 27 16.31 -4.47 8.68
N ASN A 28 16.63 -3.93 9.86
CA ASN A 28 16.00 -4.31 11.13
C ASN A 28 15.92 -5.83 11.37
N GLY A 29 16.92 -6.58 10.88
CA GLY A 29 16.98 -8.04 11.02
C GLY A 29 16.17 -8.84 9.99
N ASP A 30 15.44 -8.17 9.09
CA ASP A 30 14.76 -8.85 7.97
C ASP A 30 15.76 -9.20 6.86
N ILE A 31 15.94 -10.50 6.63
CA ILE A 31 16.90 -11.02 5.65
C ILE A 31 16.52 -10.69 4.20
N ARG A 32 15.23 -10.64 3.88
CA ARG A 32 14.76 -10.30 2.52
C ARG A 32 15.05 -8.83 2.20
N SER A 33 14.75 -7.93 3.14
CA SER A 33 15.10 -6.52 3.06
C SER A 33 16.61 -6.31 2.91
N ALA A 34 17.41 -7.02 3.71
CA ALA A 34 18.87 -6.97 3.62
C ALA A 34 19.41 -7.42 2.25
N LEU A 35 18.83 -8.46 1.66
CA LEU A 35 19.21 -8.94 0.34
C LEU A 35 18.83 -7.95 -0.77
N ASN A 36 17.65 -7.36 -0.70
CA ASN A 36 17.20 -6.33 -1.64
C ASN A 36 18.12 -5.10 -1.60
N ILE A 37 18.45 -4.60 -0.40
CA ILE A 37 19.39 -3.48 -0.24
C ILE A 37 20.75 -3.83 -0.85
N LEU A 38 21.25 -5.03 -0.59
CA LEU A 38 22.54 -5.50 -1.14
C LEU A 38 22.51 -5.54 -2.67
N GLU A 39 21.53 -6.19 -3.28
CA GLU A 39 21.38 -6.35 -4.72
C GLU A 39 21.28 -5.00 -5.44
N MET A 40 20.42 -4.11 -4.94
CA MET A 40 20.24 -2.77 -5.51
C MET A 40 21.51 -1.93 -5.40
N SER A 41 22.24 -2.02 -4.27
CA SER A 41 23.48 -1.28 -4.08
C SER A 41 24.59 -1.81 -4.98
N VAL A 42 24.63 -3.11 -5.22
CA VAL A 42 25.56 -3.73 -6.18
C VAL A 42 25.25 -3.26 -7.61
N ASN A 43 23.97 -3.28 -8.02
CA ASN A 43 23.55 -2.83 -9.35
C ASN A 43 23.84 -1.33 -9.56
N LEU A 44 23.63 -0.50 -8.54
CA LEU A 44 23.98 0.93 -8.58
C LEU A 44 25.49 1.13 -8.73
N ALA A 45 26.31 0.41 -7.94
CA ALA A 45 27.74 0.48 -8.01
C ALA A 45 28.30 -0.02 -9.35
N GLN A 46 27.65 -1.00 -9.98
CA GLN A 46 27.99 -1.45 -11.34
C GLN A 46 27.66 -0.40 -12.41
N ALA A 47 26.48 0.22 -12.32
CA ALA A 47 26.02 1.22 -13.28
C ALA A 47 26.83 2.53 -13.23
N THR A 48 27.39 2.88 -12.06
CA THR A 48 28.19 4.11 -11.83
C THR A 48 29.69 3.90 -12.02
N LYS A 49 30.12 2.67 -12.30
CA LYS A 49 31.52 2.32 -12.48
C LYS A 49 32.11 3.00 -13.73
N LYS A 50 33.29 3.62 -13.57
CA LYS A 50 34.16 4.04 -14.68
C LYS A 50 35.09 2.88 -15.04
N ASP A 51 35.43 2.77 -16.33
CA ASP A 51 36.39 1.76 -16.81
C ASP A 51 37.67 1.81 -15.96
N ASP A 52 38.17 0.63 -15.52
CA ASP A 52 39.36 0.41 -14.66
C ASP A 52 39.18 0.52 -13.13
N GLU A 53 38.03 0.80 -12.56
CA GLU A 53 37.85 0.77 -11.09
C GLU A 53 37.51 -0.66 -10.58
N LYS A 54 38.11 -1.05 -9.42
CA LYS A 54 37.74 -2.29 -8.72
C LYS A 54 36.30 -2.18 -8.22
N LEU A 55 35.50 -3.22 -8.43
CA LEU A 55 34.13 -3.29 -7.91
C LEU A 55 34.15 -3.28 -6.38
N THR A 56 33.88 -2.12 -5.78
CA THR A 56 33.85 -1.91 -4.34
C THR A 56 32.54 -1.27 -3.95
N LEU A 57 31.80 -1.90 -3.04
CA LEU A 57 30.58 -1.33 -2.51
C LEU A 57 30.91 -0.29 -1.43
N LYS A 58 30.44 0.94 -1.60
CA LYS A 58 30.70 2.09 -0.71
C LYS A 58 29.48 2.36 0.15
N GLU A 59 29.68 3.04 1.29
CA GLU A 59 28.60 3.44 2.19
C GLU A 59 27.57 4.36 1.52
N ASN A 60 28.03 5.20 0.58
CA ASN A 60 27.16 6.09 -0.21
C ASN A 60 26.21 5.30 -1.13
N ASP A 61 26.64 4.19 -1.70
CA ASP A 61 25.80 3.35 -2.56
C ASP A 61 24.63 2.77 -1.74
N ILE A 62 24.91 2.37 -0.49
CA ILE A 62 23.89 1.91 0.45
C ILE A 62 22.93 3.04 0.83
N LYS A 63 23.48 4.23 1.19
CA LYS A 63 22.66 5.39 1.57
C LYS A 63 21.76 5.85 0.43
N GLU A 64 22.28 5.89 -0.79
CA GLU A 64 21.51 6.29 -1.97
C GLU A 64 20.37 5.32 -2.27
N VAL A 65 20.61 4.02 -2.11
CA VAL A 65 19.57 2.99 -2.26
C VAL A 65 18.52 3.08 -1.16
N VAL A 66 18.93 3.33 0.08
CA VAL A 66 18.01 3.42 1.23
C VAL A 66 17.28 4.76 1.28
N GLN A 67 17.87 5.84 0.75
CA GLN A 67 17.21 7.16 0.60
C GLN A 67 16.26 7.21 -0.61
N LYS A 68 16.49 6.40 -1.65
CA LYS A 68 15.42 6.09 -2.61
C LYS A 68 14.39 5.27 -1.83
N PRO A 69 13.07 5.57 -1.94
CA PRO A 69 12.05 4.84 -1.20
C PRO A 69 12.34 3.35 -1.29
N LEU A 70 12.54 2.72 -0.12
CA LEU A 70 12.76 1.27 -0.01
C LEU A 70 11.82 0.59 -1.00
N TYR A 71 12.37 -0.26 -1.88
CA TYR A 71 11.61 -0.95 -2.90
C TYR A 71 10.42 -1.60 -2.22
N TYR A 72 9.32 -0.92 -2.31
CA TYR A 72 8.04 -1.37 -1.85
C TYR A 72 7.65 -2.50 -2.81
N ASP A 73 7.63 -3.72 -2.31
CA ASP A 73 7.14 -4.85 -3.07
C ASP A 73 5.64 -4.65 -3.29
N LYS A 74 5.30 -3.98 -4.42
CA LYS A 74 3.92 -3.64 -4.79
C LYS A 74 3.00 -4.87 -4.85
N ASN A 75 3.56 -6.06 -4.94
CA ASN A 75 2.85 -7.33 -5.03
C ASN A 75 3.10 -8.23 -3.81
N GLY A 76 3.87 -7.78 -2.82
CA GLY A 76 4.28 -8.57 -1.67
C GLY A 76 3.38 -8.42 -0.45
N GLU A 77 3.70 -9.22 0.57
CA GLU A 77 2.97 -9.27 1.85
C GLU A 77 2.92 -7.90 2.56
N GLU A 78 3.99 -7.10 2.47
CA GLU A 78 4.09 -5.78 3.09
C GLU A 78 3.07 -4.78 2.51
N HIS A 79 2.78 -4.83 1.21
CA HIS A 79 1.73 -4.05 0.56
C HIS A 79 0.36 -4.29 1.21
N TYR A 80 -0.01 -5.58 1.36
CA TYR A 80 -1.28 -5.95 1.98
C TYR A 80 -1.32 -5.65 3.48
N ASN A 81 -0.18 -5.73 4.16
CA ASN A 81 -0.08 -5.41 5.58
C ASN A 81 -0.31 -3.91 5.83
N ILE A 82 0.29 -3.03 5.02
CA ILE A 82 0.13 -1.58 5.18
C ILE A 82 -1.30 -1.15 4.88
N ILE A 83 -1.90 -1.61 3.78
CA ILE A 83 -3.30 -1.25 3.48
C ILE A 83 -4.27 -1.79 4.53
N SER A 84 -3.99 -2.97 5.08
CA SER A 84 -4.75 -3.53 6.21
C SER A 84 -4.60 -2.66 7.48
N ALA A 85 -3.38 -2.15 7.74
CA ALA A 85 -3.11 -1.26 8.86
C ALA A 85 -3.84 0.09 8.71
N ILE A 86 -3.93 0.66 7.49
CA ILE A 86 -4.71 1.86 7.20
C ILE A 86 -6.18 1.61 7.56
N HIS A 87 -6.79 0.55 7.03
CA HIS A 87 -8.20 0.23 7.28
C HIS A 87 -8.48 -0.03 8.76
N LYS A 88 -7.63 -0.82 9.44
CA LYS A 88 -7.78 -1.10 10.88
C LYS A 88 -7.65 0.15 11.74
N SER A 89 -6.73 1.06 11.39
CA SER A 89 -6.58 2.35 12.07
C SER A 89 -7.84 3.21 11.92
N MET A 90 -8.40 3.29 10.72
CA MET A 90 -9.63 4.03 10.47
C MET A 90 -10.84 3.40 11.18
N ARG A 91 -10.97 2.07 11.21
CA ARG A 91 -12.04 1.36 11.95
C ARG A 91 -11.98 1.61 13.44
N SER A 92 -10.78 1.68 14.01
CA SER A 92 -10.58 1.99 15.43
C SER A 92 -10.60 3.49 15.74
N SER A 93 -10.97 4.35 14.78
CA SER A 93 -10.97 5.82 14.91
C SER A 93 -9.60 6.40 15.30
N ASN A 94 -8.51 5.73 14.92
CA ASN A 94 -7.14 6.19 15.13
C ASN A 94 -6.66 6.98 13.90
N ALA A 95 -6.99 8.27 13.85
CA ALA A 95 -6.60 9.14 12.74
C ALA A 95 -5.07 9.26 12.60
N ASN A 96 -4.33 9.34 13.70
CA ASN A 96 -2.86 9.43 13.66
C ASN A 96 -2.23 8.18 13.03
N GLY A 97 -2.73 6.99 13.40
CA GLY A 97 -2.30 5.74 12.79
C GLY A 97 -2.62 5.67 11.30
N ALA A 98 -3.84 6.07 10.91
CA ALA A 98 -4.26 6.09 9.50
C ALA A 98 -3.36 7.02 8.67
N VAL A 99 -3.11 8.24 9.13
CA VAL A 99 -2.23 9.22 8.48
C VAL A 99 -0.80 8.68 8.34
N TYR A 100 -0.25 8.11 9.41
CA TYR A 100 1.09 7.52 9.37
C TYR A 100 1.22 6.44 8.29
N TRP A 101 0.26 5.49 8.24
CA TRP A 101 0.32 4.40 7.29
C TRP A 101 0.07 4.85 5.85
N VAL A 102 -0.81 5.84 5.61
CA VAL A 102 -0.98 6.46 4.28
C VAL A 102 0.32 7.12 3.83
N GLY A 103 0.91 7.98 4.67
CA GLY A 103 2.18 8.64 4.35
C GLY A 103 3.31 7.65 4.10
N ARG A 104 3.43 6.59 4.93
CA ARG A 104 4.42 5.52 4.72
C ARG A 104 4.23 4.81 3.37
N MET A 105 2.97 4.53 3.00
CA MET A 105 2.65 3.86 1.74
C MET A 105 3.04 4.72 0.52
N LEU A 106 2.71 6.01 0.56
CA LEU A 106 3.06 6.98 -0.50
C LEU A 106 4.58 7.20 -0.57
N SER A 107 5.26 7.34 0.58
CA SER A 107 6.72 7.50 0.64
C SER A 107 7.46 6.26 0.11
N ALA A 108 6.84 5.08 0.18
CA ALA A 108 7.36 3.86 -0.42
C ALA A 108 7.12 3.77 -1.94
N GLY A 109 6.50 4.79 -2.57
CA GLY A 109 6.28 4.87 -4.01
C GLY A 109 5.01 4.16 -4.50
N GLU A 110 4.04 3.92 -3.61
CA GLU A 110 2.74 3.40 -4.03
C GLU A 110 2.00 4.41 -4.90
N ASP A 111 1.22 3.87 -5.84
CA ASP A 111 0.32 4.68 -6.67
C ASP A 111 -0.73 5.38 -5.79
N PRO A 112 -0.78 6.73 -5.77
CA PRO A 112 -1.77 7.47 -5.00
C PRO A 112 -3.22 7.11 -5.39
N LEU A 113 -3.46 6.74 -6.64
CA LEU A 113 -4.78 6.29 -7.09
C LEU A 113 -5.15 4.93 -6.50
N TYR A 114 -4.18 4.05 -6.23
CA TYR A 114 -4.45 2.82 -5.50
C TYR A 114 -4.91 3.14 -4.07
N VAL A 115 -4.19 4.01 -3.36
CA VAL A 115 -4.58 4.42 -2.00
C VAL A 115 -5.97 5.07 -2.01
N ALA A 116 -6.21 6.00 -2.94
CA ALA A 116 -7.52 6.66 -3.10
C ALA A 116 -8.66 5.66 -3.30
N ARG A 117 -8.47 4.64 -4.17
CA ARG A 117 -9.46 3.56 -4.39
C ARG A 117 -9.77 2.78 -3.12
N ARG A 118 -8.74 2.49 -2.30
CA ARG A 118 -8.91 1.77 -1.05
C ARG A 118 -9.68 2.59 -0.02
N LEU A 119 -9.42 3.90 0.06
CA LEU A 119 -10.17 4.83 0.92
C LEU A 119 -11.62 5.02 0.44
N LEU A 120 -11.84 5.11 -0.88
CA LEU A 120 -13.19 5.17 -1.46
C LEU A 120 -14.01 3.90 -1.14
N ARG A 121 -13.40 2.72 -1.25
CA ARG A 121 -14.04 1.47 -0.84
C ARG A 121 -14.40 1.50 0.65
N PHE A 122 -13.49 1.95 1.51
CA PHE A 122 -13.73 2.08 2.94
C PHE A 122 -14.90 3.02 3.25
N ALA A 123 -15.01 4.14 2.54
CA ALA A 123 -16.10 5.09 2.71
C ALA A 123 -17.48 4.44 2.49
N SER A 124 -17.60 3.53 1.52
CA SER A 124 -18.86 2.80 1.24
C SER A 124 -19.07 1.63 2.20
N GLU A 125 -18.00 0.86 2.49
CA GLU A 125 -18.08 -0.40 3.22
C GLU A 125 -18.19 -0.21 4.73
N ASP A 126 -17.41 0.72 5.29
CA ASP A 126 -17.25 0.88 6.75
C ASP A 126 -17.98 2.12 7.31
N ILE A 127 -18.17 3.18 6.49
CA ILE A 127 -18.93 4.37 6.88
C ILE A 127 -20.38 4.23 6.39
N GLY A 128 -20.57 3.83 5.14
CA GLY A 128 -21.88 3.53 4.57
C GLY A 128 -22.90 4.65 4.76
N ASN A 129 -24.07 4.27 5.23
CA ASN A 129 -25.20 5.19 5.43
C ASN A 129 -25.11 6.01 6.71
N ALA A 130 -24.14 5.76 7.61
CA ALA A 130 -23.93 6.62 8.78
C ALA A 130 -23.46 8.02 8.38
N ASP A 131 -22.76 8.15 7.26
CA ASP A 131 -22.33 9.42 6.69
C ASP A 131 -22.15 9.33 5.16
N PRO A 132 -23.22 9.58 4.37
CA PRO A 132 -23.16 9.51 2.91
C PRO A 132 -22.17 10.49 2.27
N GLN A 133 -21.79 11.57 2.97
CA GLN A 133 -20.78 12.52 2.48
C GLN A 133 -19.40 11.87 2.34
N ALA A 134 -19.14 10.80 3.10
CA ALA A 134 -17.87 10.08 3.03
C ALA A 134 -17.55 9.56 1.62
N VAL A 135 -18.53 8.98 0.93
CA VAL A 135 -18.35 8.47 -0.44
C VAL A 135 -18.16 9.61 -1.43
N ILE A 136 -18.91 10.72 -1.28
CA ILE A 136 -18.80 11.90 -2.14
C ILE A 136 -17.41 12.52 -2.00
N LEU A 137 -16.96 12.73 -0.77
CA LEU A 137 -15.61 13.26 -0.50
C LEU A 137 -14.52 12.33 -1.04
N ALA A 138 -14.65 11.02 -0.81
CA ALA A 138 -13.67 10.04 -1.27
C ALA A 138 -13.56 10.01 -2.80
N ASN A 139 -14.69 10.12 -3.51
CA ASN A 139 -14.69 10.22 -4.98
C ASN A 139 -14.04 11.53 -5.45
N SER A 140 -14.35 12.66 -4.82
CA SER A 140 -13.73 13.94 -5.13
C SER A 140 -12.21 13.91 -4.91
N VAL A 141 -11.74 13.26 -3.83
CA VAL A 141 -10.30 13.08 -3.57
C VAL A 141 -9.66 12.18 -4.64
N TYR A 142 -10.33 11.09 -5.04
CA TYR A 142 -9.83 10.23 -6.12
C TYR A 142 -9.61 11.03 -7.41
N GLU A 143 -10.61 11.84 -7.83
CA GLU A 143 -10.51 12.71 -9.01
C GLU A 143 -9.42 13.78 -8.87
N SER A 144 -9.25 14.35 -7.66
CA SER A 144 -8.19 15.32 -7.38
C SER A 144 -6.81 14.68 -7.52
N CYS A 145 -6.62 13.45 -6.99
CA CYS A 145 -5.38 12.71 -7.17
C CYS A 145 -5.08 12.41 -8.64
N GLN A 146 -6.10 12.10 -9.42
CA GLN A 146 -5.96 11.83 -10.85
C GLN A 146 -5.55 13.10 -11.64
N LYS A 147 -6.06 14.26 -11.25
CA LYS A 147 -5.80 15.53 -11.93
C LYS A 147 -4.45 16.15 -11.57
N LEU A 148 -4.06 16.05 -10.29
CA LEU A 148 -2.87 16.73 -9.75
C LEU A 148 -1.63 15.83 -9.74
N GLY A 149 -1.76 14.55 -9.36
CA GLY A 149 -0.63 13.67 -9.16
C GLY A 149 0.18 13.98 -7.89
N MET A 150 1.29 13.26 -7.70
CA MET A 150 2.24 13.52 -6.62
C MET A 150 3.17 14.69 -6.96
N PRO A 151 3.59 15.51 -6.00
CA PRO A 151 3.32 15.37 -4.55
C PRO A 151 2.02 16.05 -4.09
N GLU A 152 1.36 16.84 -4.92
CA GLU A 152 0.25 17.72 -4.52
C GLU A 152 -0.97 16.94 -4.01
N CYS A 153 -1.21 15.75 -4.54
CA CYS A 153 -2.37 14.94 -4.14
C CYS A 153 -2.23 14.28 -2.75
N GLU A 154 -1.05 14.27 -2.16
CA GLU A 154 -0.81 13.64 -0.85
C GLU A 154 -1.69 14.25 0.25
N VAL A 155 -1.80 15.57 0.30
CA VAL A 155 -2.60 16.26 1.32
C VAL A 155 -4.09 15.89 1.25
N PHE A 156 -4.63 15.63 0.05
CA PHE A 156 -6.01 15.20 -0.12
C PHE A 156 -6.25 13.80 0.46
N LEU A 157 -5.28 12.87 0.26
CA LEU A 157 -5.35 11.53 0.84
C LEU A 157 -5.25 11.53 2.36
N ILE A 158 -4.37 12.38 2.91
CA ILE A 158 -4.24 12.59 4.35
C ILE A 158 -5.54 13.18 4.94
N GLN A 159 -6.11 14.21 4.30
CA GLN A 159 -7.39 14.80 4.71
C GLN A 159 -8.51 13.75 4.74
N LEU A 160 -8.60 12.95 3.67
CA LEU A 160 -9.60 11.88 3.58
C LEU A 160 -9.41 10.83 4.67
N ALA A 161 -8.18 10.40 4.94
CA ALA A 161 -7.90 9.42 5.99
C ALA A 161 -8.32 9.93 7.38
N ILE A 162 -8.08 11.22 7.67
CA ILE A 162 -8.53 11.87 8.92
C ILE A 162 -10.06 11.88 8.98
N TYR A 163 -10.72 12.31 7.92
CA TYR A 163 -12.18 12.36 7.85
C TYR A 163 -12.80 10.98 8.09
N LEU A 164 -12.36 9.96 7.34
CA LEU A 164 -12.86 8.60 7.45
C LEU A 164 -12.59 7.98 8.84
N SER A 165 -11.48 8.34 9.47
CA SER A 165 -11.19 7.89 10.85
C SER A 165 -12.18 8.42 11.85
N ASN A 166 -12.61 9.68 11.73
CA ASN A 166 -13.49 10.35 12.66
C ASN A 166 -14.99 10.15 12.37
N ALA A 167 -15.34 9.72 11.16
CA ALA A 167 -16.72 9.46 10.78
C ALA A 167 -17.31 8.29 11.57
N LYS A 168 -18.62 8.32 11.81
CA LYS A 168 -19.36 7.17 12.38
C LYS A 168 -19.27 5.99 11.44
N LYS A 169 -19.22 4.78 12.02
CA LYS A 169 -19.08 3.54 11.26
C LYS A 169 -20.42 2.82 11.15
N ASP A 170 -20.76 2.38 9.93
CA ASP A 170 -21.92 1.55 9.65
C ASP A 170 -21.62 0.64 8.44
N ASN A 171 -21.49 -0.64 8.68
CA ASN A 171 -21.24 -1.63 7.65
C ASN A 171 -22.49 -2.39 7.18
N SER A 172 -23.69 -1.87 7.51
CA SER A 172 -24.96 -2.55 7.21
C SER A 172 -25.15 -2.82 5.70
N ALA A 173 -24.72 -1.91 4.84
CA ALA A 173 -24.77 -2.09 3.39
C ALA A 173 -23.88 -3.25 2.93
N TYR A 174 -22.68 -3.37 3.46
CA TYR A 174 -21.77 -4.49 3.17
C TYR A 174 -22.32 -5.82 3.69
N MET A 175 -22.88 -5.85 4.89
CA MET A 175 -23.52 -7.04 5.43
C MET A 175 -24.74 -7.47 4.61
N ALA A 176 -25.53 -6.51 4.12
CA ALA A 176 -26.65 -6.78 3.22
C ALA A 176 -26.17 -7.38 1.87
N GLU A 177 -25.08 -6.84 1.30
CA GLU A 177 -24.46 -7.41 0.09
C GLU A 177 -24.05 -8.87 0.29
N LEU A 178 -23.39 -9.18 1.41
CA LEU A 178 -22.95 -10.55 1.72
C LEU A 178 -24.15 -11.51 1.85
N LYS A 179 -25.19 -11.06 2.57
CA LYS A 179 -26.41 -11.87 2.77
C LYS A 179 -27.14 -12.14 1.45
N VAL A 180 -27.27 -11.14 0.59
CA VAL A 180 -27.88 -11.34 -0.74
C VAL A 180 -27.10 -12.34 -1.57
N LYS A 181 -25.75 -12.29 -1.54
CA LYS A 181 -24.91 -13.28 -2.23
C LYS A 181 -25.12 -14.70 -1.70
N GLU A 182 -25.20 -14.86 -0.39
CA GLU A 182 -25.48 -16.13 0.26
C GLU A 182 -26.88 -16.67 -0.12
N ASP A 183 -27.91 -15.81 -0.08
CA ASP A 183 -29.28 -16.19 -0.45
C ASP A 183 -29.36 -16.63 -1.93
N ILE A 184 -28.72 -15.90 -2.84
CA ILE A 184 -28.66 -16.26 -4.27
C ILE A 184 -27.94 -17.62 -4.47
N GLN A 185 -26.84 -17.86 -3.75
CA GLN A 185 -26.14 -19.15 -3.82
C GLN A 185 -26.98 -20.29 -3.30
N THR A 186 -27.76 -20.05 -2.23
CA THR A 186 -28.57 -21.08 -1.57
C THR A 186 -29.84 -21.40 -2.35
N TYR A 187 -30.55 -20.39 -2.82
CA TYR A 187 -31.89 -20.53 -3.40
C TYR A 187 -31.94 -20.38 -4.92
N GLY A 188 -30.83 -19.96 -5.54
CA GLY A 188 -30.79 -19.70 -6.99
C GLY A 188 -31.66 -18.52 -7.44
N ASN A 189 -32.10 -18.58 -8.68
CA ASN A 189 -32.94 -17.53 -9.28
C ASN A 189 -34.43 -17.73 -8.92
N LEU A 190 -34.85 -17.24 -7.77
CA LEU A 190 -36.24 -17.25 -7.37
C LEU A 190 -37.08 -16.34 -8.30
N PRO A 191 -38.34 -16.75 -8.65
CA PRO A 191 -39.20 -15.91 -9.46
C PRO A 191 -39.64 -14.67 -8.70
N VAL A 192 -39.76 -13.52 -9.43
CA VAL A 192 -40.28 -12.30 -8.83
C VAL A 192 -41.72 -12.53 -8.34
N PRO A 193 -42.05 -12.19 -7.08
CA PRO A 193 -43.41 -12.31 -6.56
C PRO A 193 -44.43 -11.52 -7.38
N LEU A 194 -45.64 -12.07 -7.51
CA LEU A 194 -46.69 -11.51 -8.39
C LEU A 194 -47.05 -10.06 -8.05
N ASN A 195 -47.06 -9.70 -6.75
CA ASN A 195 -47.41 -8.38 -6.26
C ASN A 195 -46.43 -7.25 -6.63
N ILE A 196 -45.22 -7.60 -7.08
CA ILE A 196 -44.19 -6.62 -7.47
C ILE A 196 -43.73 -6.81 -8.93
N ARG A 197 -44.39 -7.70 -9.70
CA ARG A 197 -44.19 -7.80 -11.16
C ARG A 197 -44.83 -6.64 -11.88
N ASN A 198 -44.21 -6.23 -12.98
CA ASN A 198 -44.91 -5.32 -13.93
C ASN A 198 -46.16 -6.01 -14.44
N ALA A 199 -47.27 -5.25 -14.60
CA ALA A 199 -48.46 -5.74 -15.28
C ALA A 199 -48.08 -6.09 -16.72
N GLU A 200 -48.57 -7.25 -17.20
CA GLU A 200 -48.43 -7.57 -18.61
C GLU A 200 -49.12 -6.46 -19.46
N SER A 201 -48.36 -5.84 -20.35
CA SER A 201 -48.93 -4.92 -21.31
C SER A 201 -49.86 -5.73 -22.25
N LYS A 202 -51.15 -5.41 -22.22
CA LYS A 202 -52.11 -5.95 -23.15
C LYS A 202 -51.82 -5.47 -24.59
#